data_bce1a08e14ab6ce13f531c2a21fec43c
#
_entry.id   bce1a08e14ab6ce13f531c2a21fec43c
#
_cell.length_a   1.000
_cell.length_b   1.000
_cell.length_c   1.000
_cell.angle_alpha   90.00
_cell.angle_beta   90.00
_cell.angle_gamma   90.00
#
_symmetry.space_group_name_H-M   'P 1'
#
loop_
_entity.id
_entity.type
_entity.pdbx_description
1 polymer ?
#
loop_
_entity_poly.entity_id
_entity_poly.type
_entity_poly.pdbx_seq_one_letter_code
_entity_poly.pdbx_strand_id
1 'polypeptide(L)'
;MVLREEINSKMQRFRELCSSHQVRYIYAFGSSVTDRFDEEKSDIDLLVEVDAEDPVERGEKLMSLWDGLEALFLRKVDLLTDSSLKNPYLRKSIEATKVLIYDGLGEKVFI
;
A
#
# COMPACT_ATOMS: atom_id res chain seq x y z
N MET A 1 7.40 -1.48 -14.01
CA MET A 1 6.44 -0.92 -13.06
C MET A 1 7.14 0.13 -12.22
N VAL A 2 6.67 1.36 -12.32
CA VAL A 2 7.30 2.52 -11.65
C VAL A 2 7.34 2.35 -10.13
N LEU A 3 6.25 1.83 -9.53
CA LEU A 3 6.19 1.58 -8.10
C LEU A 3 7.29 0.63 -7.65
N ARG A 4 7.59 -0.40 -8.45
CA ARG A 4 8.68 -1.34 -8.16
C ARG A 4 10.02 -0.62 -8.05
N GLU A 5 10.30 0.27 -8.99
CA GLU A 5 11.55 1.04 -9.00
C GLU A 5 11.66 1.96 -7.80
N GLU A 6 10.56 2.63 -7.44
CA GLU A 6 10.50 3.50 -6.26
C GLU A 6 10.77 2.73 -4.98
N ILE A 7 10.15 1.56 -4.81
CA ILE A 7 10.35 0.74 -3.62
C ILE A 7 11.77 0.20 -3.58
N ASN A 8 12.30 -0.30 -4.70
CA ASN A 8 13.66 -0.83 -4.76
C ASN A 8 14.70 0.22 -4.37
N SER A 9 14.53 1.46 -4.80
CA SER A 9 15.45 2.54 -4.47
C SER A 9 15.40 2.95 -3.00
N LYS A 10 14.31 2.60 -2.30
CA LYS A 10 14.05 2.99 -0.89
C LYS A 10 13.67 1.78 -0.05
N MET A 11 14.19 0.62 -0.39
CA MET A 11 13.78 -0.68 0.19
C MET A 11 13.82 -0.70 1.71
N GLN A 12 14.92 -0.25 2.30
CA GLN A 12 15.08 -0.29 3.76
C GLN A 12 14.07 0.61 4.45
N ARG A 13 13.87 1.83 3.96
CA ARG A 13 12.90 2.77 4.52
C ARG A 13 11.48 2.24 4.39
N PHE A 14 11.16 1.61 3.26
CA PHE A 14 9.84 1.01 3.03
C PHE A 14 9.58 -0.12 4.04
N ARG A 15 10.53 -1.02 4.22
CA ARG A 15 10.40 -2.13 5.17
C ARG A 15 10.29 -1.64 6.60
N GLU A 16 11.07 -0.67 7.01
CA GLU A 16 11.00 -0.08 8.35
C GLU A 16 9.65 0.59 8.59
N LEU A 17 9.14 1.30 7.60
CA LEU A 17 7.83 1.94 7.70
C LEU A 17 6.72 0.90 7.90
N CYS A 18 6.73 -0.17 7.11
CA CYS A 18 5.75 -1.23 7.23
C CYS A 18 5.86 -1.95 8.58
N SER A 19 7.05 -2.30 9.00
CA SER A 19 7.29 -3.01 10.25
C SER A 19 6.90 -2.20 11.47
N SER A 20 7.24 -0.91 11.49
CA SER A 20 6.93 -0.03 12.62
C SER A 20 5.44 0.27 12.77
N HIS A 21 4.64 0.05 11.72
CA HIS A 21 3.20 0.29 11.73
C HIS A 21 2.38 -1.01 11.79
N GLN A 22 3.01 -2.13 12.07
CA GLN A 22 2.35 -3.44 12.17
C GLN A 22 1.56 -3.81 10.92
N VAL A 23 2.13 -3.52 9.76
CA VAL A 23 1.49 -3.86 8.49
C VAL A 23 1.51 -5.37 8.29
N ARG A 24 0.36 -5.97 8.05
CA ARG A 24 0.23 -7.38 7.75
C ARG A 24 0.47 -7.68 6.27
N TYR A 25 -0.11 -6.86 5.41
CA TYR A 25 0.13 -6.96 3.97
C TYR A 25 -0.14 -5.63 3.28
N ILE A 26 0.48 -5.44 2.12
CA ILE A 26 0.15 -4.36 1.18
C ILE A 26 0.08 -4.94 -0.22
N TYR A 27 -1.04 -4.69 -0.90
CA TYR A 27 -1.21 -4.95 -2.32
C TYR A 27 -1.24 -3.64 -3.08
N ALA A 28 -0.61 -3.62 -4.26
CA ALA A 28 -0.78 -2.53 -5.21
C ALA A 28 -1.83 -2.93 -6.24
N PHE A 29 -2.61 -1.98 -6.72
CA PHE A 29 -3.65 -2.25 -7.71
C PHE A 29 -3.83 -1.03 -8.63
N GLY A 30 -4.74 -1.17 -9.60
CA GLY A 30 -5.07 -0.09 -10.51
C GLY A 30 -3.90 0.31 -11.39
N SER A 31 -3.76 1.62 -11.65
CA SER A 31 -2.70 2.13 -12.51
C SER A 31 -1.29 1.88 -11.97
N SER A 32 -1.16 1.65 -10.67
CA SER A 32 0.13 1.37 -10.02
C SER A 32 0.80 0.11 -10.54
N VAL A 33 0.03 -0.84 -11.08
CA VAL A 33 0.52 -2.14 -11.56
C VAL A 33 0.40 -2.31 -13.08
N THR A 34 0.03 -1.25 -13.79
CA THR A 34 -0.17 -1.29 -15.25
C THR A 34 0.76 -0.29 -15.93
N ASP A 35 0.81 -0.37 -17.27
CA ASP A 35 1.56 0.57 -18.10
C ASP A 35 0.88 1.95 -18.20
N ARG A 36 -0.29 2.09 -17.60
CA ARG A 36 -1.05 3.34 -17.59
C ARG A 36 -0.61 4.32 -16.51
N PHE A 37 0.34 3.93 -15.67
CA PHE A 37 0.83 4.80 -14.61
C PHE A 37 1.57 6.00 -15.19
N ASP A 38 1.10 7.20 -14.82
CA ASP A 38 1.70 8.47 -15.20
C ASP A 38 2.43 9.03 -13.97
N GLU A 39 3.74 9.17 -14.05
CA GLU A 39 4.57 9.64 -12.94
C GLU A 39 4.17 11.01 -12.41
N GLU A 40 3.59 11.86 -13.26
CA GLU A 40 3.19 13.22 -12.87
C GLU A 40 1.75 13.29 -12.33
N LYS A 41 0.86 12.42 -12.82
CA LYS A 41 -0.59 12.55 -12.59
C LYS A 41 -1.23 11.40 -11.84
N SER A 42 -0.64 10.21 -11.90
CA SER A 42 -1.24 9.03 -11.27
C SER A 42 -0.93 8.96 -9.78
N ASP A 43 -1.94 8.62 -8.98
CA ASP A 43 -1.78 8.30 -7.58
C ASP A 43 -1.33 6.85 -7.44
N ILE A 44 -0.69 6.53 -6.33
CA ILE A 44 -0.37 5.14 -5.99
C ILE A 44 -1.56 4.56 -5.25
N ASP A 45 -2.12 3.46 -5.78
CA ASP A 45 -3.28 2.80 -5.19
C ASP A 45 -2.83 1.56 -4.41
N LEU A 46 -3.06 1.56 -3.10
CA LEU A 46 -2.65 0.48 -2.21
C LEU A 46 -3.81 -0.03 -1.37
N LEU A 47 -3.83 -1.35 -1.16
CA LEU A 47 -4.72 -2.02 -0.23
C LEU A 47 -3.88 -2.56 0.91
N VAL A 48 -4.20 -2.18 2.16
CA VAL A 48 -3.40 -2.50 3.32
C VAL A 48 -4.24 -3.12 4.44
N GLU A 49 -3.62 -4.00 5.22
CA GLU A 49 -4.15 -4.40 6.53
C GLU A 49 -3.11 -4.12 7.59
N VAL A 50 -3.53 -3.42 8.64
CA VAL A 50 -2.72 -3.16 9.83
C VAL A 50 -3.16 -4.15 10.92
N ASP A 51 -2.20 -4.88 11.49
CA ASP A 51 -2.45 -5.93 12.46
C ASP A 51 -2.42 -5.36 13.89
N ALA A 52 -3.38 -4.50 14.20
CA ALA A 52 -3.59 -3.95 15.53
C ALA A 52 -5.03 -4.28 15.96
N GLU A 53 -5.19 -4.92 17.13
CA GLU A 53 -6.50 -5.36 17.60
C GLU A 53 -7.42 -4.20 17.98
N ASP A 54 -6.87 -3.20 18.66
CA ASP A 54 -7.66 -2.04 19.07
C ASP A 54 -8.01 -1.19 17.86
N PRO A 55 -9.31 -0.91 17.59
CA PRO A 55 -9.72 -0.12 16.45
C PRO A 55 -9.14 1.31 16.43
N VAL A 56 -8.99 1.95 17.59
CA VAL A 56 -8.42 3.30 17.68
C VAL A 56 -6.94 3.26 17.32
N GLU A 57 -6.20 2.34 17.89
CA GLU A 57 -4.77 2.16 17.58
C GLU A 57 -4.58 1.84 16.11
N ARG A 58 -5.41 0.95 15.56
CA ARG A 58 -5.35 0.57 14.14
C ARG A 58 -5.57 1.78 13.24
N GLY A 59 -6.54 2.63 13.56
CA GLY A 59 -6.80 3.85 12.81
C GLY A 59 -5.65 4.84 12.87
N GLU A 60 -5.05 5.02 14.04
CA GLU A 60 -3.89 5.90 14.21
C GLU A 60 -2.69 5.41 13.39
N LYS A 61 -2.42 4.10 13.44
CA LYS A 61 -1.33 3.51 12.66
C LYS A 61 -1.58 3.62 11.17
N LEU A 62 -2.82 3.45 10.75
CA LEU A 62 -3.19 3.59 9.33
C LEU A 62 -2.94 5.01 8.83
N MET A 63 -3.34 6.02 9.59
CA MET A 63 -3.11 7.41 9.21
C MET A 63 -1.63 7.76 9.19
N SER A 64 -0.88 7.31 10.20
CA SER A 64 0.57 7.53 10.25
C SER A 64 1.29 6.83 9.09
N LEU A 65 0.88 5.60 8.77
CA LEU A 65 1.42 4.86 7.63
C LEU A 65 1.14 5.60 6.31
N TRP A 66 -0.07 6.11 6.16
CA TRP A 66 -0.48 6.86 4.97
C TRP A 66 0.44 8.06 4.75
N ASP A 67 0.62 8.88 5.79
CA ASP A 67 1.52 10.03 5.74
C ASP A 67 2.96 9.60 5.42
N GLY A 68 3.41 8.52 6.03
CA GLY A 68 4.76 7.99 5.78
C GLY A 68 4.96 7.51 4.35
N LEU A 69 3.97 6.84 3.78
CA LEU A 69 4.03 6.38 2.40
C LEU A 69 4.05 7.55 1.41
N GLU A 70 3.24 8.56 1.65
CA GLU A 70 3.25 9.76 0.80
C GLU A 70 4.59 10.50 0.87
N ALA A 71 5.18 10.57 2.05
CA ALA A 71 6.51 11.16 2.23
C ALA A 71 7.60 10.32 1.55
N LEU A 72 7.49 8.99 1.63
CA LEU A 72 8.44 8.09 1.02
C LEU A 72 8.43 8.17 -0.51
N PHE A 73 7.24 8.11 -1.10
CA PHE A 73 7.07 8.11 -2.55
C PHE A 73 7.04 9.50 -3.18
N LEU A 74 6.92 10.55 -2.37
CA LEU A 74 6.83 11.94 -2.83
C LEU A 74 5.68 12.13 -3.82
N ARG A 75 4.55 11.47 -3.55
CA ARG A 75 3.33 11.57 -4.35
C ARG A 75 2.13 11.14 -3.53
N LYS A 76 0.94 11.44 -4.05
CA LYS A 76 -0.30 11.08 -3.39
C LYS A 76 -0.50 9.57 -3.41
N VAL A 77 -0.94 9.03 -2.29
CA VAL A 77 -1.26 7.60 -2.12
C VAL A 77 -2.73 7.48 -1.75
N ASP A 78 -3.45 6.60 -2.46
CA ASP A 78 -4.79 6.17 -2.04
C ASP A 78 -4.63 4.88 -1.26
N LEU A 79 -4.82 4.97 0.05
CA LEU A 79 -4.64 3.84 0.95
C LEU A 79 -5.99 3.31 1.40
N LEU A 80 -6.36 2.14 0.90
CA LEU A 80 -7.64 1.50 1.20
C LEU A 80 -7.44 0.29 2.11
N THR A 81 -8.48 -0.04 2.87
CA THR A 81 -8.54 -1.26 3.66
C THR A 81 -9.66 -2.13 3.13
N ASP A 82 -9.60 -3.45 3.38
CA ASP A 82 -10.65 -4.37 2.95
C ASP A 82 -12.02 -3.96 3.50
N SER A 83 -12.06 -3.52 4.76
CA SER A 83 -13.31 -3.09 5.40
C SER A 83 -13.90 -1.82 4.79
N SER A 84 -13.11 -1.01 4.10
CA SER A 84 -13.59 0.21 3.43
C SER A 84 -14.15 -0.06 2.03
N LEU A 85 -13.94 -1.27 1.49
CA LEU A 85 -14.37 -1.63 0.14
C LEU A 85 -15.82 -2.10 0.14
N LYS A 86 -16.76 -1.16 0.01
CA LYS A 86 -18.19 -1.44 0.01
C LYS A 86 -18.79 -1.57 -1.39
N ASN A 87 -18.10 -1.01 -2.39
CA ASN A 87 -18.55 -1.10 -3.78
C ASN A 87 -18.09 -2.44 -4.38
N PRO A 88 -19.02 -3.34 -4.78
CA PRO A 88 -18.66 -4.65 -5.32
C PRO A 88 -17.90 -4.58 -6.65
N TYR A 89 -18.11 -3.56 -7.45
CA TYR A 89 -17.38 -3.39 -8.71
C TYR A 89 -15.93 -3.03 -8.45
N LEU A 90 -15.66 -2.13 -7.49
CA LEU A 90 -14.32 -1.76 -7.10
C LEU A 90 -13.59 -2.96 -6.50
N ARG A 91 -14.24 -3.71 -5.62
CA ARG A 91 -13.67 -4.91 -5.01
C ARG A 91 -13.26 -5.92 -6.08
N LYS A 92 -14.13 -6.16 -7.05
CA LYS A 92 -13.85 -7.10 -8.15
C LYS A 92 -12.68 -6.63 -8.99
N SER A 93 -12.61 -5.34 -9.29
CA SER A 93 -11.50 -4.76 -10.05
C SER A 93 -10.16 -4.92 -9.31
N ILE A 94 -10.15 -4.67 -8.01
CA ILE A 94 -8.95 -4.84 -7.18
C ILE A 94 -8.50 -6.30 -7.16
N GLU A 95 -9.43 -7.22 -6.92
CA GLU A 95 -9.13 -8.66 -6.89
C GLU A 95 -8.54 -9.17 -8.21
N ALA A 96 -8.98 -8.58 -9.32
CA ALA A 96 -8.49 -8.97 -10.64
C ALA A 96 -7.09 -8.47 -10.95
N THR A 97 -6.65 -7.37 -10.33
CA THR A 97 -5.40 -6.66 -10.71
C THR A 97 -4.37 -6.59 -9.58
N LYS A 98 -4.75 -6.83 -8.34
CA LYS A 98 -3.84 -6.61 -7.20
C LYS A 98 -2.58 -7.46 -7.27
N VAL A 99 -1.48 -6.87 -6.86
CA VAL A 99 -0.18 -7.52 -6.76
C VAL A 99 0.33 -7.34 -5.34
N LEU A 100 0.68 -8.44 -4.67
CA LEU A 100 1.24 -8.38 -3.32
C LEU A 100 2.63 -7.75 -3.39
N ILE A 101 2.86 -6.69 -2.62
CA ILE A 101 4.15 -6.02 -2.57
C ILE A 101 4.85 -6.16 -1.21
N TYR A 102 4.09 -6.41 -0.14
CA TYR A 102 4.66 -6.61 1.19
C TYR A 102 3.86 -7.65 1.98
N ASP A 103 4.58 -8.57 2.63
CA ASP A 103 4.01 -9.55 3.54
C ASP A 103 4.66 -9.39 4.91
N GLY A 104 3.86 -8.99 5.91
CA GLY A 104 4.35 -8.73 7.27
C GLY A 104 4.72 -9.98 8.04
N LEU A 105 4.24 -11.17 7.66
CA LEU A 105 4.59 -12.41 8.36
C LEU A 105 6.09 -12.73 8.27
N GLY A 106 6.72 -12.37 7.17
CA GLY A 106 8.17 -12.57 6.98
C GLY A 106 8.91 -11.27 6.71
N GLU A 107 8.24 -10.14 6.87
CA GLU A 107 8.78 -8.82 6.49
C GLU A 107 9.35 -8.83 5.07
N LYS A 108 8.65 -9.53 4.17
CA LYS A 108 9.12 -9.77 2.83
C LYS A 108 8.51 -8.81 1.82
N VAL A 109 9.36 -8.24 0.96
CA VAL A 109 8.97 -7.37 -0.14
C VAL A 109 9.06 -8.15 -1.45
N PHE A 110 7.98 -8.14 -2.24
CA PHE A 110 7.86 -8.93 -3.48
C PHE A 110 7.99 -8.02 -4.71
N ILE A 111 9.15 -7.44 -4.87
CA ILE A 111 9.32 -6.54 -6.01
C ILE A 111 10.64 -6.77 -6.70
#